data_0b0352aafe3ddf558d8b48b073274b6d
#
_entry.id   0b0352aafe3ddf558d8b48b073274b6d
#
_cell.length_a   1.000
_cell.length_b   1.000
_cell.length_c   1.000
_cell.angle_alpha   90.00
_cell.angle_beta   90.00
_cell.angle_gamma   90.00
#
_symmetry.space_group_name_H-M   'P 1'
#
loop_
_entity.id
_entity.type
_entity.pdbx_description
1 polymer ?
#
loop_
_entity_poly.entity_id
_entity_poly.type
_entity_poly.pdbx_seq_one_letter_code
_entity_poly.pdbx_strand_id
1 'polypeptide(L)'
;DILMIGYPDGMSDSKNNLPIVRRGITATDYKIDYEGEKEFLIDASIFKGSSGSPILICNIGSFNNADGELCLGNRIIFLGIQYRGEFSKYQHNIYIRNTADEFVNAPDILSTYFNDLGFCVKSECLLDFKSILEKE
;
A
#
# COMPACT_ATOMS: atom_id res chain seq x y z
N ASP A 1 13.51 3.45 0.25
CA ASP A 1 12.86 2.16 -0.04
C ASP A 1 12.08 1.68 1.17
N ILE A 2 10.95 1.03 0.92
CA ILE A 2 10.12 0.37 1.94
C ILE A 2 9.92 -1.10 1.60
N LEU A 3 9.58 -1.88 2.62
CA LEU A 3 9.02 -3.22 2.49
C LEU A 3 7.57 -3.18 2.97
N MET A 4 6.68 -3.83 2.23
CA MET A 4 5.30 -4.09 2.58
C MET A 4 5.10 -5.60 2.69
N ILE A 5 4.55 -6.06 3.81
CA ILE A 5 4.40 -7.49 4.12
C ILE A 5 2.90 -7.78 4.27
N GLY A 6 2.38 -8.71 3.48
CA GLY A 6 0.93 -8.99 3.54
C GLY A 6 0.48 -10.09 2.61
N TYR A 7 -0.83 -10.12 2.36
CA TYR A 7 -1.51 -11.17 1.60
C TYR A 7 -2.27 -10.55 0.41
N PRO A 8 -1.56 -10.04 -0.62
CA PRO A 8 -2.20 -9.43 -1.79
C PRO A 8 -3.12 -10.46 -2.48
N ASP A 9 -4.36 -10.07 -2.75
CA ASP A 9 -5.39 -10.95 -3.34
C ASP A 9 -5.58 -12.29 -2.59
N GLY A 10 -5.25 -12.33 -1.28
CA GLY A 10 -5.25 -13.54 -0.50
C GLY A 10 -4.09 -14.49 -0.80
N MET A 11 -3.11 -14.06 -1.59
CA MET A 11 -1.93 -14.87 -1.92
C MET A 11 -1.00 -15.01 -0.72
N SER A 12 -0.51 -16.21 -0.51
CA SER A 12 0.50 -16.57 0.48
C SER A 12 1.30 -17.78 0.01
N ASP A 13 2.41 -18.06 0.68
CA ASP A 13 3.01 -19.38 0.59
C ASP A 13 2.11 -20.36 1.35
N SER A 14 1.26 -21.07 0.62
CA SER A 14 0.25 -21.96 1.20
C SER A 14 0.84 -23.17 1.95
N LYS A 15 2.08 -23.53 1.65
CA LYS A 15 2.77 -24.65 2.31
C LYS A 15 3.34 -24.25 3.68
N ASN A 16 3.89 -23.05 3.77
CA ASN A 16 4.56 -22.56 4.98
C ASN A 16 3.73 -21.48 5.72
N ASN A 17 2.58 -21.08 5.15
CA ASN A 17 1.72 -20.02 5.66
C ASN A 17 2.45 -18.68 5.85
N LEU A 18 3.32 -18.32 4.90
CA LEU A 18 4.09 -17.09 4.95
C LEU A 18 3.47 -16.00 4.08
N PRO A 19 3.50 -14.74 4.54
CA PRO A 19 3.06 -13.58 3.75
C PRO A 19 4.01 -13.31 2.58
N ILE A 20 3.53 -12.52 1.64
CA ILE A 20 4.31 -12.01 0.52
C ILE A 20 4.98 -10.70 0.93
N VAL A 21 6.30 -10.61 0.70
CA VAL A 21 7.07 -9.38 0.90
C VAL A 21 7.20 -8.67 -0.44
N ARG A 22 6.85 -7.39 -0.45
CA ARG A 22 6.94 -6.52 -1.63
C ARG A 22 7.78 -5.29 -1.30
N ARG A 23 8.40 -4.71 -2.32
CA ARG A 23 9.22 -3.51 -2.21
C ARG A 23 8.51 -2.33 -2.87
N GLY A 24 8.73 -1.14 -2.33
CA GLY A 24 8.26 0.12 -2.87
C GLY A 24 9.07 1.28 -2.32
N ILE A 25 8.53 2.48 -2.44
CA ILE A 25 9.10 3.70 -1.89
C ILE A 25 8.03 4.48 -1.11
N THR A 26 8.45 5.40 -0.25
CA THR A 26 7.55 6.44 0.26
C THR A 26 7.28 7.45 -0.85
N ALA A 27 6.01 7.68 -1.19
CA ALA A 27 5.62 8.66 -2.20
C ALA A 27 5.52 10.07 -1.61
N THR A 28 5.31 10.19 -0.29
CA THR A 28 5.40 11.43 0.46
C THR A 28 6.37 11.29 1.63
N ASP A 29 6.79 12.39 2.24
CA ASP A 29 7.60 12.32 3.45
C ASP A 29 6.77 11.75 4.61
N TYR A 30 7.16 10.57 5.09
CA TYR A 30 6.44 9.89 6.19
C TYR A 30 6.53 10.63 7.53
N LYS A 31 7.40 11.64 7.67
CA LYS A 31 7.50 12.46 8.88
C LYS A 31 6.50 13.61 8.88
N ILE A 32 6.01 14.02 7.72
CA ILE A 32 5.05 15.11 7.54
C ILE A 32 3.65 14.51 7.42
N ASP A 33 2.66 15.16 8.03
CA ASP A 33 1.26 14.76 7.95
C ASP A 33 0.72 15.07 6.54
N TYR A 34 0.23 14.05 5.85
CA TYR A 34 -0.32 14.21 4.52
C TYR A 34 -1.72 14.83 4.60
N GLU A 35 -1.88 16.00 3.96
CA GLU A 35 -3.13 16.77 4.00
C GLU A 35 -3.64 17.09 5.42
N GLY A 36 -2.73 17.15 6.40
CA GLY A 36 -3.04 17.43 7.81
C GLY A 36 -3.48 16.22 8.62
N GLU A 37 -3.53 15.04 8.01
CA GLU A 37 -3.85 13.78 8.67
C GLU A 37 -2.57 13.00 9.01
N LYS A 38 -2.59 12.23 10.08
CA LYS A 38 -1.46 11.36 10.51
C LYS A 38 -1.24 10.19 9.54
N GLU A 39 -1.02 10.52 8.29
CA GLU A 39 -0.89 9.61 7.16
C GLU A 39 0.32 9.95 6.30
N PHE A 40 0.71 9.03 5.46
CA PHE A 40 1.67 9.21 4.38
C PHE A 40 1.32 8.28 3.21
N LEU A 41 1.83 8.62 2.02
CA LEU A 41 1.62 7.79 0.83
C LEU A 41 2.87 6.97 0.52
N ILE A 42 2.62 5.79 -0.04
CA ILE A 42 3.63 4.91 -0.62
C ILE A 42 3.32 4.67 -2.09
N ASP A 43 4.36 4.46 -2.87
CA ASP A 43 4.30 3.93 -4.23
C ASP A 43 4.77 2.47 -4.17
N ALA A 44 3.82 1.57 -4.32
CA ALA A 44 4.03 0.13 -4.30
C ALA A 44 2.82 -0.53 -4.95
N SER A 45 2.99 -1.71 -5.54
CA SER A 45 1.86 -2.46 -6.10
C SER A 45 0.80 -2.74 -5.04
N ILE A 46 -0.33 -2.04 -5.12
CA ILE A 46 -1.44 -2.16 -4.19
C ILE A 46 -2.51 -3.05 -4.82
N PHE A 47 -2.90 -4.09 -4.09
CA PHE A 47 -3.94 -5.03 -4.48
C PHE A 47 -5.02 -5.12 -3.40
N LYS A 48 -6.15 -5.69 -3.78
CA LYS A 48 -7.18 -6.07 -2.80
C LYS A 48 -6.55 -7.01 -1.76
N GLY A 49 -6.84 -6.82 -0.48
CA GLY A 49 -6.22 -7.60 0.60
C GLY A 49 -4.85 -7.10 1.06
N SER A 50 -4.30 -6.04 0.45
CA SER A 50 -3.09 -5.38 0.95
C SER A 50 -3.32 -4.59 2.24
N SER A 51 -4.56 -4.19 2.53
CA SER A 51 -4.90 -3.44 3.75
C SER A 51 -4.55 -4.26 5.00
N GLY A 52 -3.95 -3.58 5.99
CA GLY A 52 -3.39 -4.20 7.18
C GLY A 52 -1.90 -4.55 7.05
N SER A 53 -1.30 -4.37 5.88
CA SER A 53 0.13 -4.65 5.67
C SER A 53 1.00 -3.65 6.41
N PRO A 54 1.95 -4.10 7.27
CA PRO A 54 2.96 -3.24 7.85
C PRO A 54 3.92 -2.72 6.79
N ILE A 55 4.30 -1.46 6.96
CA ILE A 55 5.25 -0.75 6.11
C ILE A 55 6.52 -0.50 6.91
N LEU A 56 7.64 -0.97 6.38
CA LEU A 56 8.93 -0.96 7.05
C LEU A 56 10.00 -0.32 6.17
N ILE A 57 10.88 0.48 6.75
CA ILE A 57 12.20 0.73 6.16
C ILE A 57 13.12 -0.38 6.67
N CYS A 58 13.82 -1.04 5.77
CA CYS A 58 14.80 -2.06 6.08
C CYS A 58 16.13 -1.73 5.37
N ASN A 59 17.12 -1.38 6.13
CA ASN A 59 18.47 -1.15 5.64
C ASN A 59 19.39 -2.24 6.17
N ILE A 60 20.19 -2.82 5.29
CA ILE A 60 21.15 -3.88 5.63
C ILE A 60 22.53 -3.43 5.17
N GLY A 61 23.50 -3.50 6.09
CA GLY A 61 24.90 -3.15 5.87
C GLY A 61 25.22 -1.69 6.10
N SER A 62 24.44 -0.75 5.54
CA SER A 62 24.66 0.68 5.76
C SER A 62 23.41 1.50 5.49
N PHE A 63 23.35 2.68 6.06
CA PHE A 63 22.31 3.70 5.84
C PHE A 63 22.83 5.09 6.17
N ASN A 64 22.20 6.13 5.64
CA ASN A 64 22.46 7.49 6.08
C ASN A 64 21.55 7.83 7.26
N ASN A 65 22.12 8.49 8.28
CA ASN A 65 21.35 9.06 9.39
C ASN A 65 20.63 10.36 8.97
N ALA A 66 19.97 11.02 9.91
CA ALA A 66 19.23 12.24 9.66
C ALA A 66 20.15 13.42 9.23
N ASP A 67 21.41 13.38 9.61
CA ASP A 67 22.43 14.39 9.29
C ASP A 67 23.13 14.10 7.96
N GLY A 68 22.75 13.02 7.29
CA GLY A 68 23.34 12.57 6.02
C GLY A 68 24.64 11.78 6.18
N GLU A 69 25.06 11.45 7.38
CA GLU A 69 26.27 10.69 7.63
C GLU A 69 26.04 9.18 7.38
N LEU A 70 27.05 8.53 6.80
CA LEU A 70 27.03 7.10 6.57
C LEU A 70 27.23 6.31 7.88
N CYS A 71 26.21 5.54 8.25
CA CYS A 71 26.26 4.62 9.37
C CYS A 71 26.38 3.18 8.86
N LEU A 72 27.29 2.39 9.45
CA LEU A 72 27.38 0.96 9.20
C LEU A 72 26.47 0.21 10.18
N GLY A 73 25.71 -0.74 9.64
CA GLY A 73 24.81 -1.58 10.44
C GLY A 73 23.48 -1.86 9.77
N ASN A 74 22.61 -2.53 10.51
CA ASN A 74 21.26 -2.84 10.07
C ASN A 74 20.26 -1.94 10.81
N ARG A 75 19.23 -1.50 10.10
CA ARG A 75 18.17 -0.68 10.66
C ARG A 75 16.83 -1.14 10.13
N ILE A 76 15.87 -1.38 11.03
CA ILE A 76 14.46 -1.63 10.70
C ILE A 76 13.63 -0.56 11.41
N ILE A 77 12.80 0.15 10.65
CA ILE A 77 11.88 1.16 11.16
C ILE A 77 10.48 0.79 10.71
N PHE A 78 9.57 0.63 11.67
CA PHE A 78 8.15 0.49 11.39
C PHE A 78 7.54 1.87 11.15
N LEU A 79 7.07 2.12 9.94
CA LEU A 79 6.51 3.42 9.54
C LEU A 79 5.02 3.51 9.82
N GLY A 80 4.29 2.42 9.62
CA GLY A 80 2.85 2.43 9.75
C GLY A 80 2.19 1.24 9.06
N ILE A 81 0.89 1.34 8.87
CA ILE A 81 0.04 0.29 8.31
C ILE A 81 -0.67 0.82 7.07
N GLN A 82 -0.54 0.13 5.94
CA GLN A 82 -1.31 0.42 4.74
C GLN A 82 -2.77 0.05 4.97
N TYR A 83 -3.71 0.96 4.65
CA TYR A 83 -5.14 0.73 4.90
C TYR A 83 -6.02 0.98 3.67
N ARG A 84 -5.59 1.80 2.71
CA ARG A 84 -6.35 2.16 1.52
C ARG A 84 -5.43 2.26 0.31
N GLY A 85 -5.88 1.78 -0.85
CA GLY A 85 -5.27 2.06 -2.15
C GLY A 85 -6.08 3.11 -2.91
N GLU A 86 -5.41 3.90 -3.73
CA GLU A 86 -6.07 4.76 -4.70
C GLU A 86 -6.41 3.96 -5.95
N PHE A 87 -7.57 4.21 -6.53
CA PHE A 87 -8.01 3.52 -7.74
C PHE A 87 -8.80 4.44 -8.66
N SER A 88 -8.65 4.21 -9.95
CA SER A 88 -9.44 4.87 -11.00
C SER A 88 -10.45 3.90 -11.59
N LYS A 89 -11.66 4.40 -11.84
CA LYS A 89 -12.71 3.65 -12.53
C LYS A 89 -12.84 4.18 -13.94
N TYR A 90 -12.82 3.29 -14.90
CA TYR A 90 -13.04 3.62 -16.29
C TYR A 90 -14.25 2.85 -16.80
N GLN A 91 -15.17 3.58 -17.44
CA GLN A 91 -16.31 3.03 -18.13
C GLN A 91 -15.93 2.83 -19.59
N HIS A 92 -16.05 1.61 -20.09
CA HIS A 92 -15.75 1.28 -21.47
C HIS A 92 -17.04 1.06 -22.24
N ASN A 93 -17.27 1.86 -23.27
CA ASN A 93 -18.35 1.64 -24.20
C ASN A 93 -17.94 0.50 -25.15
N ILE A 94 -18.66 -0.60 -25.11
CA ILE A 94 -18.42 -1.76 -25.97
C ILE A 94 -19.49 -1.81 -27.03
N TYR A 95 -19.06 -1.89 -28.28
CA TYR A 95 -19.93 -2.10 -29.43
C TYR A 95 -19.75 -3.52 -29.93
N ILE A 96 -20.86 -4.25 -30.04
CA ILE A 96 -20.87 -5.58 -30.63
C ILE A 96 -21.61 -5.53 -31.97
N ARG A 97 -21.23 -6.38 -32.92
CA ARG A 97 -21.98 -6.56 -34.15
C ARG A 97 -23.13 -7.50 -33.88
N ASN A 98 -24.34 -7.08 -34.31
CA ASN A 98 -25.50 -7.94 -34.29
C ASN A 98 -25.55 -8.82 -35.56
N THR A 99 -26.55 -9.65 -35.67
CA THR A 99 -26.74 -10.53 -36.87
C THR A 99 -27.06 -9.79 -38.14
N ALA A 100 -27.42 -8.50 -38.07
CA ALA A 100 -27.63 -7.63 -39.26
C ALA A 100 -26.36 -6.84 -39.62
N ASP A 101 -25.20 -7.16 -39.05
CA ASP A 101 -23.90 -6.51 -39.24
C ASP A 101 -23.84 -5.03 -38.77
N GLU A 102 -24.74 -4.64 -37.88
CA GLU A 102 -24.79 -3.33 -37.25
C GLU A 102 -24.09 -3.31 -35.92
N PHE A 103 -23.43 -2.18 -35.58
CA PHE A 103 -22.86 -1.96 -34.26
C PHE A 103 -23.95 -1.58 -33.25
N VAL A 104 -24.13 -2.35 -32.23
CA VAL A 104 -25.04 -2.06 -31.12
C VAL A 104 -24.25 -1.94 -29.82
N ASN A 105 -24.70 -1.06 -28.94
CA ASN A 105 -24.08 -0.93 -27.62
C ASN A 105 -24.29 -2.22 -26.81
N ALA A 106 -23.18 -2.77 -26.35
CA ALA A 106 -23.21 -3.78 -25.31
C ALA A 106 -23.36 -3.12 -23.93
N PRO A 107 -23.72 -3.86 -22.88
CA PRO A 107 -23.65 -3.37 -21.52
C PRO A 107 -22.26 -2.81 -21.23
N ASP A 108 -22.20 -1.63 -20.61
CA ASP A 108 -20.94 -0.99 -20.26
C ASP A 108 -20.12 -1.87 -19.31
N ILE A 109 -18.82 -1.98 -19.57
CA ILE A 109 -17.89 -2.65 -18.66
C ILE A 109 -17.20 -1.59 -17.82
N LEU A 110 -17.34 -1.72 -16.48
CA LEU A 110 -16.63 -0.90 -15.53
C LEU A 110 -15.33 -1.60 -15.14
N SER A 111 -14.20 -1.00 -15.52
CA SER A 111 -12.87 -1.48 -15.10
C SER A 111 -12.36 -0.61 -13.97
N THR A 112 -11.77 -1.27 -12.96
CA THR A 112 -11.11 -0.60 -11.83
C THR A 112 -9.61 -0.89 -11.91
N TYR A 113 -8.81 0.15 -11.90
CA TYR A 113 -7.35 0.06 -11.89
C TYR A 113 -6.82 0.70 -10.62
N PHE A 114 -5.91 0.03 -9.95
CA PHE A 114 -5.15 0.62 -8.87
C PHE A 114 -4.03 1.49 -9.43
N ASN A 115 -3.81 2.65 -8.82
CA ASN A 115 -2.78 3.61 -9.24
C ASN A 115 -1.42 3.35 -8.56
N ASP A 116 -1.26 2.19 -7.92
CA ASP A 116 -0.08 1.80 -7.13
C ASP A 116 0.24 2.74 -5.95
N LEU A 117 -0.65 3.71 -5.67
CA LEU A 117 -0.55 4.58 -4.50
C LEU A 117 -1.32 3.99 -3.32
N GLY A 118 -0.63 3.83 -2.20
CA GLY A 118 -1.20 3.34 -0.95
C GLY A 118 -1.17 4.41 0.14
N PHE A 119 -2.28 4.56 0.85
CA PHE A 119 -2.39 5.39 2.04
C PHE A 119 -2.02 4.56 3.27
N CYS A 120 -1.17 5.12 4.09
CA CYS A 120 -0.67 4.48 5.30
C CYS A 120 -0.91 5.35 6.51
N VAL A 121 -1.52 4.78 7.55
CA VAL A 121 -1.59 5.43 8.86
C VAL A 121 -0.24 5.30 9.55
N LYS A 122 0.24 6.39 10.16
CA LYS A 122 1.54 6.44 10.84
C LYS A 122 1.59 5.52 12.06
N SER A 123 2.76 4.95 12.33
CA SER A 123 2.98 4.05 13.45
C SER A 123 2.70 4.68 14.81
N GLU A 124 2.85 6.00 14.95
CA GLU A 124 2.54 6.73 16.20
C GLU A 124 1.08 6.63 16.60
N CYS A 125 0.14 6.45 15.65
CA CYS A 125 -1.28 6.25 15.95
C CYS A 125 -1.55 4.98 16.75
N LEU A 126 -0.62 4.01 16.77
CA LEU A 126 -0.75 2.83 17.63
C LEU A 126 -0.66 3.18 19.12
N LEU A 127 -0.01 4.29 19.46
CA LEU A 127 0.10 4.75 20.85
C LEU A 127 -1.25 5.21 21.41
N ASP A 128 -2.19 5.57 20.54
CA ASP A 128 -3.54 5.97 20.97
C ASP A 128 -4.30 4.81 21.62
N PHE A 129 -3.95 3.56 21.28
CA PHE A 129 -4.51 2.36 21.92
C PHE A 129 -4.03 2.14 23.35
N LYS A 130 -2.89 2.74 23.75
CA LYS A 130 -2.33 2.57 25.09
C LYS A 130 -3.33 2.96 26.17
N SER A 131 -4.03 4.07 26.01
CA SER A 131 -5.04 4.54 26.95
C SER A 131 -6.27 3.62 27.07
N ILE A 132 -6.50 2.76 26.08
CA ILE A 132 -7.59 1.78 26.09
C ILE A 132 -7.14 0.53 26.82
N LEU A 133 -5.91 0.06 26.56
CA LEU A 133 -5.34 -1.16 27.15
C LEU A 133 -5.00 -1.00 28.64
N GLU A 134 -4.69 0.21 29.11
CA GLU A 134 -4.39 0.50 30.52
C GLU A 134 -5.65 0.62 31.39
N LYS A 135 -6.86 0.50 30.83
CA LYS A 135 -8.14 0.56 31.57
C LYS A 135 -8.68 -0.82 31.97
N GLU A 136 -8.02 -1.89 31.62
CA GLU A 136 -8.26 -3.26 32.10
C GLU A 136 -7.32 -3.61 33.29
#